data_272d2d9c274102714eabd776f35f2301
#
_entry.id   272d2d9c274102714eabd776f35f2301
#
_cell.length_a   1.000
_cell.length_b   1.000
_cell.length_c   1.000
_cell.angle_alpha   90.00
_cell.angle_beta   90.00
_cell.angle_gamma   90.00
#
_symmetry.space_group_name_H-M   'P 1'
#
loop_
_entity.id
_entity.type
_entity.pdbx_description
1 polymer ?
#
loop_
_entity_poly.entity_id
_entity_poly.type
_entity_poly.pdbx_seq_one_letter_code
_entity_poly.pdbx_strand_id
1 'polypeptide(L)'
;TYFITPPEKPTQSGPEGIRYDFNDGARVLLPEGKWHVRLMDADSGNILFSCDADNGWVRSCKKYFIRFRIQVFHRGNDTPLMDETLNLKNQPVLISFPTGTLGDLLGWFPYAERFQTLHKCQLECTMAQEIIELLAPQYPQIQFSTPDNPHTITPYATYRVGLYFGGDTTNQPIDFRQVGFHRSAGYILGVDPRESPVRLNLSAPRSINEPYVCIATQSTCQAKYWNNGTGWSEVVAHLKSLGYRVLCIDLHAHYGQGFVWNHIPWGAEDFTGKIPLQERVNLLHHASFFIGLSSGLSWLAWATHIPVVLISGFTLPVSEFYTPWRIFSSHGCNGCWDDTSLNFDHKDFLWCPRHKNTPRQFECTRLITGKQVNGVIDKLHASLAEQSSIGMNYSRWSNE
;
A
#
# COMPACT_ATOMS: atom_id res chain seq x y z
N THR A 1 -8.87 -12.48 2.52
CA THR A 1 -8.38 -11.67 1.39
C THR A 1 -8.76 -12.38 0.11
N TYR A 2 -9.73 -11.87 -0.62
CA TYR A 2 -10.18 -12.50 -1.86
C TYR A 2 -9.57 -11.76 -3.05
N PHE A 3 -8.64 -12.40 -3.73
CA PHE A 3 -8.23 -12.00 -5.07
C PHE A 3 -9.22 -12.55 -6.09
N ILE A 4 -9.39 -11.85 -7.19
CA ILE A 4 -10.20 -12.35 -8.31
C ILE A 4 -9.55 -13.63 -8.86
N THR A 5 -10.37 -14.63 -9.10
CA THR A 5 -9.94 -15.87 -9.73
C THR A 5 -9.63 -15.63 -11.21
N PRO A 6 -8.49 -16.08 -11.72
CA PRO A 6 -8.19 -15.97 -13.14
C PRO A 6 -9.19 -16.79 -13.98
N PRO A 7 -9.34 -16.46 -15.28
CA PRO A 7 -10.19 -17.24 -16.19
C PRO A 7 -9.89 -18.73 -16.09
N GLU A 8 -10.94 -19.57 -16.12
CA GLU A 8 -10.81 -21.02 -16.00
C GLU A 8 -9.89 -21.60 -17.07
N LYS A 9 -10.01 -21.09 -18.31
CA LYS A 9 -9.14 -21.47 -19.42
C LYS A 9 -8.31 -20.28 -19.90
N PRO A 10 -7.10 -20.51 -20.47
CA PRO A 10 -6.33 -19.45 -21.04
C PRO A 10 -7.09 -18.71 -22.14
N THR A 11 -6.93 -17.39 -22.19
CA THR A 11 -7.75 -16.49 -23.00
C THR A 11 -7.31 -16.38 -24.45
N GLN A 12 -6.05 -16.76 -24.77
CA GLN A 12 -5.48 -16.69 -26.13
C GLN A 12 -5.52 -18.07 -26.79
N SER A 13 -5.61 -18.06 -28.12
CA SER A 13 -5.55 -19.26 -28.96
C SER A 13 -4.24 -19.30 -29.72
N GLY A 14 -3.54 -20.43 -29.63
CA GLY A 14 -2.36 -20.75 -30.42
C GLY A 14 -2.69 -21.77 -31.51
N PRO A 15 -1.66 -22.25 -32.24
CA PRO A 15 -1.82 -23.28 -33.27
C PRO A 15 -2.29 -24.61 -32.66
N GLU A 16 -2.89 -25.45 -33.50
CA GLU A 16 -3.29 -26.82 -33.18
C GLU A 16 -4.12 -27.00 -31.88
N GLY A 17 -4.91 -25.99 -31.53
CA GLY A 17 -5.77 -26.04 -30.32
C GLY A 17 -5.04 -25.73 -29.00
N ILE A 18 -3.76 -25.37 -29.02
CA ILE A 18 -3.04 -24.85 -27.87
C ILE A 18 -3.72 -23.55 -27.41
N ARG A 19 -3.86 -23.37 -26.11
CA ARG A 19 -4.31 -22.13 -25.52
C ARG A 19 -3.26 -21.62 -24.53
N TYR A 20 -3.12 -20.30 -24.43
CA TYR A 20 -2.16 -19.67 -23.52
C TYR A 20 -2.65 -18.33 -23.02
N ASP A 21 -2.06 -17.84 -21.95
CA ASP A 21 -2.16 -16.47 -21.45
C ASP A 21 -1.14 -16.24 -20.32
N PHE A 22 -1.23 -15.04 -19.71
CA PHE A 22 -0.37 -14.63 -18.61
C PHE A 22 -1.20 -14.28 -17.36
N ASN A 23 -2.33 -14.92 -17.19
CA ASN A 23 -3.15 -14.79 -16.01
C ASN A 23 -2.57 -15.64 -14.88
N ASP A 24 -2.02 -14.97 -13.82
CA ASP A 24 -1.40 -15.65 -12.69
C ASP A 24 -0.06 -16.34 -13.07
N GLY A 25 0.80 -15.64 -13.80
CA GLY A 25 2.01 -16.13 -14.46
C GLY A 25 1.71 -16.74 -15.84
N ALA A 26 2.71 -17.30 -16.51
CA ALA A 26 2.52 -17.94 -17.80
C ALA A 26 1.70 -19.23 -17.67
N ARG A 27 0.67 -19.38 -18.49
CA ARG A 27 -0.20 -20.55 -18.52
C ARG A 27 -0.35 -21.08 -19.94
N VAL A 28 -0.23 -22.39 -20.10
CA VAL A 28 -0.44 -23.11 -21.36
C VAL A 28 -1.38 -24.30 -21.11
N LEU A 29 -2.37 -24.44 -21.95
CA LEU A 29 -3.25 -25.62 -22.00
C LEU A 29 -3.05 -26.33 -23.33
N LEU A 30 -2.59 -27.56 -23.26
CA LEU A 30 -2.24 -28.41 -24.39
C LEU A 30 -3.36 -29.37 -24.71
N PRO A 31 -3.75 -29.57 -25.99
CA PRO A 31 -4.57 -30.67 -26.41
C PRO A 31 -3.78 -32.01 -26.35
N GLU A 32 -4.44 -33.12 -26.64
CA GLU A 32 -3.74 -34.40 -26.83
C GLU A 32 -2.68 -34.32 -27.94
N GLY A 33 -1.48 -34.82 -27.63
CA GLY A 33 -0.31 -34.76 -28.53
C GLY A 33 0.97 -35.07 -27.81
N LYS A 34 2.11 -34.94 -28.49
CA LYS A 34 3.44 -35.08 -27.87
C LYS A 34 4.14 -33.73 -27.91
N TRP A 35 4.14 -33.05 -26.81
CA TRP A 35 4.60 -31.68 -26.68
C TRP A 35 5.88 -31.57 -25.86
N HIS A 36 6.69 -30.56 -26.18
CA HIS A 36 7.76 -30.05 -25.31
C HIS A 36 7.49 -28.56 -25.08
N VAL A 37 7.44 -28.11 -23.80
CA VAL A 37 7.14 -26.73 -23.44
C VAL A 37 8.31 -26.12 -22.70
N ARG A 38 8.66 -24.88 -23.06
CA ARG A 38 9.60 -24.04 -22.33
C ARG A 38 8.92 -22.75 -21.90
N LEU A 39 9.05 -22.41 -20.62
CA LEU A 39 8.73 -21.10 -20.07
C LEU A 39 10.03 -20.38 -19.78
N MET A 40 10.25 -19.22 -20.38
CA MET A 40 11.49 -18.49 -20.32
C MET A 40 11.28 -17.06 -19.80
N ASP A 41 12.31 -16.48 -19.23
CA ASP A 41 12.42 -15.03 -19.08
C ASP A 41 12.98 -14.45 -20.39
N ALA A 42 12.20 -13.65 -21.09
CA ALA A 42 12.56 -13.09 -22.38
C ALA A 42 13.70 -12.05 -22.29
N ASP A 43 13.87 -11.42 -21.12
CA ASP A 43 14.89 -10.37 -20.93
C ASP A 43 16.27 -10.95 -20.67
N SER A 44 16.36 -12.04 -19.89
CA SER A 44 17.62 -12.74 -19.63
C SER A 44 17.91 -13.90 -20.58
N GLY A 45 16.89 -14.43 -21.26
CA GLY A 45 16.97 -15.63 -22.08
C GLY A 45 17.00 -16.94 -21.26
N ASN A 46 16.89 -16.88 -19.95
CA ASN A 46 16.93 -18.05 -19.09
C ASN A 46 15.66 -18.89 -19.19
N ILE A 47 15.82 -20.22 -19.27
CA ILE A 47 14.73 -21.17 -19.16
C ILE A 47 14.36 -21.30 -17.68
N LEU A 48 13.14 -20.88 -17.33
CA LEU A 48 12.62 -20.95 -15.97
C LEU A 48 11.99 -22.31 -15.68
N PHE A 49 11.39 -22.92 -16.71
CA PHE A 49 10.77 -24.22 -16.62
C PHE A 49 10.73 -24.89 -18.00
N SER A 50 10.93 -26.21 -18.04
CA SER A 50 10.83 -27.01 -19.26
C SER A 50 10.29 -28.38 -18.92
N CYS A 51 9.38 -28.88 -19.74
CA CYS A 51 8.83 -30.22 -19.56
C CYS A 51 8.30 -30.81 -20.89
N ASP A 52 8.22 -32.14 -20.91
CA ASP A 52 7.43 -32.88 -21.87
C ASP A 52 6.03 -33.11 -21.31
N ALA A 53 5.01 -33.03 -22.17
CA ALA A 53 3.63 -33.28 -21.83
C ALA A 53 2.90 -33.91 -23.02
N ASP A 54 1.91 -34.77 -22.72
CA ASP A 54 1.06 -35.36 -23.76
C ASP A 54 -0.29 -34.65 -23.90
N ASN A 55 -0.70 -33.94 -22.84
CA ASN A 55 -1.85 -33.04 -22.78
C ASN A 55 -1.81 -32.22 -21.46
N GLY A 56 -2.82 -31.36 -21.26
CA GLY A 56 -3.10 -30.70 -19.99
C GLY A 56 -2.37 -29.39 -19.77
N TRP A 57 -2.15 -29.04 -18.51
CA TRP A 57 -1.67 -27.73 -18.10
C TRP A 57 -0.17 -27.70 -17.87
N VAL A 58 0.48 -26.65 -18.43
CA VAL A 58 1.81 -26.19 -18.03
C VAL A 58 1.68 -24.78 -17.50
N ARG A 59 2.15 -24.54 -16.27
CA ARG A 59 2.01 -23.25 -15.58
C ARG A 59 3.30 -22.84 -14.93
N SER A 60 3.60 -21.55 -14.98
CA SER A 60 4.69 -20.97 -14.18
C SER A 60 4.39 -21.07 -12.69
N CYS A 61 5.43 -21.37 -11.89
CA CYS A 61 5.33 -21.24 -10.43
C CYS A 61 5.46 -19.77 -9.97
N LYS A 62 5.99 -18.87 -10.81
CA LYS A 62 6.12 -17.44 -10.52
C LYS A 62 4.91 -16.69 -11.08
N LYS A 63 4.26 -15.88 -10.22
CA LYS A 63 3.01 -15.20 -10.53
C LYS A 63 3.13 -13.67 -10.55
N TYR A 64 4.28 -13.15 -10.20
CA TYR A 64 4.64 -11.74 -10.35
C TYR A 64 5.14 -11.46 -11.76
N PHE A 65 5.33 -10.19 -12.09
CA PHE A 65 5.77 -9.77 -13.41
C PHE A 65 7.15 -10.36 -13.74
N ILE A 66 7.16 -11.17 -14.79
CA ILE A 66 8.32 -11.58 -15.57
C ILE A 66 7.89 -11.42 -17.01
N ARG A 67 8.77 -10.92 -17.87
CA ARG A 67 8.49 -10.89 -19.30
C ARG A 67 8.61 -12.30 -19.86
N PHE A 68 7.60 -13.11 -19.63
CA PHE A 68 7.57 -14.51 -20.05
C PHE A 68 7.64 -14.64 -21.58
N ARG A 69 8.38 -15.65 -22.02
CA ARG A 69 8.33 -16.21 -23.37
C ARG A 69 7.91 -17.66 -23.26
N ILE A 70 6.86 -18.03 -23.97
CA ILE A 70 6.29 -19.39 -24.03
C ILE A 70 6.70 -19.99 -25.35
N GLN A 71 7.42 -21.11 -25.34
CA GLN A 71 7.70 -21.90 -26.51
C GLN A 71 7.07 -23.29 -26.39
N VAL A 72 6.35 -23.73 -27.43
CA VAL A 72 5.78 -25.06 -27.52
C VAL A 72 6.28 -25.73 -28.80
N PHE A 73 6.80 -26.93 -28.66
CA PHE A 73 7.36 -27.73 -29.74
C PHE A 73 6.59 -29.04 -29.85
N HIS A 74 6.54 -29.63 -31.03
CA HIS A 74 6.33 -31.07 -31.13
C HIS A 74 7.56 -31.78 -30.54
N ARG A 75 7.34 -32.78 -29.67
CA ARG A 75 8.44 -33.50 -29.02
C ARG A 75 9.41 -34.09 -30.04
N GLY A 76 10.69 -33.77 -29.89
CA GLY A 76 11.75 -34.16 -30.80
C GLY A 76 12.04 -33.16 -31.92
N ASN A 77 11.28 -32.08 -32.03
CA ASN A 77 11.57 -31.00 -32.99
C ASN A 77 12.33 -29.86 -32.30
N ASP A 78 13.26 -29.25 -33.03
CA ASP A 78 14.04 -28.10 -32.54
C ASP A 78 13.40 -26.75 -32.87
N THR A 79 12.44 -26.73 -33.81
CA THR A 79 11.73 -25.52 -34.20
C THR A 79 10.42 -25.40 -33.40
N PRO A 80 10.17 -24.29 -32.70
CA PRO A 80 8.92 -24.12 -31.97
C PRO A 80 7.74 -24.00 -32.93
N LEU A 81 6.65 -24.71 -32.63
CA LEU A 81 5.35 -24.53 -33.25
C LEU A 81 4.68 -23.22 -32.80
N MET A 82 4.91 -22.85 -31.55
CA MET A 82 4.43 -21.59 -30.96
C MET A 82 5.58 -20.93 -30.20
N ASP A 83 5.75 -19.64 -30.39
CA ASP A 83 6.78 -18.82 -29.73
C ASP A 83 6.18 -17.44 -29.39
N GLU A 84 5.68 -17.31 -28.18
CA GLU A 84 4.92 -16.14 -27.75
C GLU A 84 5.59 -15.46 -26.58
N THR A 85 5.89 -14.18 -26.74
CA THR A 85 6.47 -13.33 -25.70
C THR A 85 5.41 -12.38 -25.13
N LEU A 86 5.35 -12.27 -23.82
CA LEU A 86 4.49 -11.31 -23.12
C LEU A 86 4.69 -9.91 -23.69
N ASN A 87 3.63 -9.35 -24.27
CA ASN A 87 3.55 -7.99 -24.74
C ASN A 87 2.22 -7.39 -24.30
N LEU A 88 2.27 -6.48 -23.33
CA LEU A 88 1.09 -5.90 -22.69
C LEU A 88 0.53 -4.70 -23.44
N LYS A 89 1.21 -4.19 -24.46
CA LYS A 89 0.76 -2.99 -25.18
C LYS A 89 -0.64 -3.20 -25.79
N ASN A 90 -1.57 -2.32 -25.42
CA ASN A 90 -2.98 -2.36 -25.82
C ASN A 90 -3.75 -3.64 -25.38
N GLN A 91 -3.15 -4.48 -24.53
CA GLN A 91 -3.80 -5.70 -24.04
C GLN A 91 -4.62 -5.40 -22.77
N PRO A 92 -5.74 -6.12 -22.56
CA PRO A 92 -6.50 -6.05 -21.33
C PRO A 92 -5.72 -6.71 -20.18
N VAL A 93 -5.45 -5.95 -19.13
CA VAL A 93 -4.68 -6.39 -17.96
C VAL A 93 -5.47 -6.09 -16.69
N LEU A 94 -5.50 -7.05 -15.79
CA LEU A 94 -6.09 -6.91 -14.48
C LEU A 94 -5.01 -6.85 -13.40
N ILE A 95 -5.03 -5.81 -12.57
CA ILE A 95 -4.30 -5.79 -11.30
C ILE A 95 -5.33 -5.92 -10.18
N SER A 96 -5.25 -7.04 -9.45
CA SER A 96 -6.14 -7.33 -8.34
C SER A 96 -5.48 -6.94 -7.03
N PHE A 97 -6.10 -5.98 -6.33
CA PHE A 97 -5.79 -5.67 -4.95
C PHE A 97 -6.76 -6.41 -4.03
N PRO A 98 -6.30 -6.88 -2.86
CA PRO A 98 -7.21 -7.42 -1.87
C PRO A 98 -8.09 -6.29 -1.30
N THR A 99 -9.16 -6.65 -0.61
CA THR A 99 -9.91 -5.73 0.25
C THR A 99 -9.04 -5.35 1.45
N GLY A 100 -7.93 -4.68 1.19
CA GLY A 100 -6.95 -4.27 2.18
C GLY A 100 -7.41 -3.08 3.02
N THR A 101 -6.54 -2.64 3.92
CA THR A 101 -6.77 -1.39 4.66
C THR A 101 -6.48 -0.18 3.77
N LEU A 102 -6.98 0.98 4.17
CA LEU A 102 -6.74 2.26 3.48
C LEU A 102 -5.24 2.47 3.17
N GLY A 103 -4.35 2.23 4.14
CA GLY A 103 -2.92 2.43 3.97
C GLY A 103 -2.30 1.51 2.94
N ASP A 104 -2.72 0.25 2.91
CA ASP A 104 -2.23 -0.74 1.95
C ASP A 104 -2.55 -0.30 0.52
N LEU A 105 -3.80 0.06 0.25
CA LEU A 105 -4.25 0.46 -1.08
C LEU A 105 -3.62 1.77 -1.55
N LEU A 106 -3.51 2.78 -0.67
CA LEU A 106 -2.83 4.03 -0.98
C LEU A 106 -1.33 3.83 -1.23
N GLY A 107 -0.70 2.89 -0.51
CA GLY A 107 0.71 2.55 -0.70
C GLY A 107 0.99 1.79 -1.99
N TRP A 108 0.09 0.91 -2.43
CA TRP A 108 0.29 0.05 -3.61
C TRP A 108 -0.14 0.67 -4.93
N PHE A 109 -1.20 1.46 -4.93
CA PHE A 109 -1.81 1.94 -6.18
C PHE A 109 -0.88 2.76 -7.10
N PRO A 110 0.07 3.60 -6.62
CA PRO A 110 0.99 4.32 -7.50
C PRO A 110 1.79 3.41 -8.44
N TYR A 111 2.04 2.17 -8.04
CA TYR A 111 2.77 1.21 -8.88
C TYR A 111 1.90 0.62 -10.00
N ALA A 112 0.59 0.53 -9.80
CA ALA A 112 -0.35 0.17 -10.88
C ALA A 112 -0.41 1.27 -11.96
N GLU A 113 -0.40 2.54 -11.57
CA GLU A 113 -0.30 3.65 -12.51
C GLU A 113 1.01 3.61 -13.32
N ARG A 114 2.15 3.37 -12.65
CA ARG A 114 3.45 3.20 -13.33
C ARG A 114 3.44 2.05 -14.31
N PHE A 115 2.84 0.93 -13.90
CA PHE A 115 2.68 -0.24 -14.74
C PHE A 115 1.89 0.09 -16.01
N GLN A 116 0.75 0.75 -15.87
CA GLN A 116 -0.08 1.18 -17.00
C GLN A 116 0.68 2.13 -17.94
N THR A 117 1.39 3.11 -17.37
CA THR A 117 2.18 4.09 -18.12
C THR A 117 3.33 3.42 -18.90
N LEU A 118 4.03 2.47 -18.25
CA LEU A 118 5.16 1.76 -18.84
C LEU A 118 4.71 0.84 -19.98
N HIS A 119 3.67 0.05 -19.74
CA HIS A 119 3.24 -1.00 -20.66
C HIS A 119 2.17 -0.54 -21.67
N LYS A 120 1.53 0.61 -21.43
CA LYS A 120 0.44 1.17 -22.28
C LYS A 120 -0.68 0.14 -22.50
N CYS A 121 -1.00 -0.62 -21.44
CA CYS A 121 -2.06 -1.61 -21.44
C CYS A 121 -3.42 -0.98 -21.14
N GLN A 122 -4.50 -1.71 -21.42
CA GLN A 122 -5.85 -1.40 -20.97
C GLN A 122 -5.99 -1.96 -19.54
N LEU A 123 -5.72 -1.11 -18.55
CA LEU A 123 -5.65 -1.54 -17.15
C LEU A 123 -6.99 -1.44 -16.44
N GLU A 124 -7.39 -2.53 -15.80
CA GLU A 124 -8.44 -2.56 -14.79
C GLU A 124 -7.81 -2.89 -13.42
N CYS A 125 -8.22 -2.14 -12.38
CA CYS A 125 -7.82 -2.39 -11.00
C CYS A 125 -9.03 -2.77 -10.15
N THR A 126 -8.95 -3.86 -9.38
CA THR A 126 -10.02 -4.22 -8.45
C THR A 126 -9.62 -3.87 -7.03
N MET A 127 -10.50 -3.15 -6.32
CA MET A 127 -10.28 -2.71 -4.94
C MET A 127 -11.58 -2.36 -4.22
N ALA A 128 -11.48 -1.91 -2.96
CA ALA A 128 -12.64 -1.49 -2.18
C ALA A 128 -13.32 -0.25 -2.78
N GLN A 129 -14.67 -0.22 -2.75
CA GLN A 129 -15.50 0.83 -3.34
C GLN A 129 -15.12 2.25 -2.86
N GLU A 130 -14.87 2.41 -1.56
CA GLU A 130 -14.52 3.72 -0.99
C GLU A 130 -13.20 4.28 -1.55
N ILE A 131 -12.26 3.39 -1.92
CA ILE A 131 -10.99 3.78 -2.55
C ILE A 131 -11.20 4.10 -4.02
N ILE A 132 -12.06 3.37 -4.72
CA ILE A 132 -12.44 3.67 -6.11
C ILE A 132 -13.03 5.07 -6.19
N GLU A 133 -13.96 5.42 -5.31
CA GLU A 133 -14.58 6.75 -5.25
C GLU A 133 -13.56 7.86 -5.07
N LEU A 134 -12.51 7.60 -4.28
CA LEU A 134 -11.43 8.55 -4.05
C LEU A 134 -10.48 8.70 -5.26
N LEU A 135 -10.11 7.58 -5.89
CA LEU A 135 -9.03 7.55 -6.88
C LEU A 135 -9.53 7.70 -8.32
N ALA A 136 -10.66 7.09 -8.70
CA ALA A 136 -11.10 7.04 -10.09
C ALA A 136 -11.20 8.42 -10.78
N PRO A 137 -11.65 9.50 -10.12
CA PRO A 137 -11.69 10.83 -10.74
C PRO A 137 -10.30 11.37 -11.14
N GLN A 138 -9.23 10.91 -10.48
CA GLN A 138 -7.86 11.36 -10.72
C GLN A 138 -7.10 10.47 -11.73
N TYR A 139 -7.68 9.31 -12.10
CA TYR A 139 -7.06 8.30 -12.97
C TYR A 139 -8.00 7.82 -14.07
N PRO A 140 -8.48 8.73 -14.95
CA PRO A 140 -9.48 8.41 -15.97
C PRO A 140 -9.01 7.36 -17.01
N GLN A 141 -7.69 7.11 -17.09
CA GLN A 141 -7.09 6.11 -17.98
C GLN A 141 -7.12 4.69 -17.39
N ILE A 142 -7.52 4.51 -16.12
CA ILE A 142 -7.60 3.21 -15.45
C ILE A 142 -9.06 2.89 -15.19
N GLN A 143 -9.47 1.67 -15.52
CA GLN A 143 -10.79 1.16 -15.15
C GLN A 143 -10.74 0.59 -13.73
N PHE A 144 -11.85 0.72 -13.01
CA PHE A 144 -11.96 0.24 -11.65
C PHE A 144 -13.18 -0.66 -11.49
N SER A 145 -13.03 -1.71 -10.69
CA SER A 145 -14.13 -2.59 -10.29
C SER A 145 -13.95 -3.05 -8.84
N THR A 146 -15.02 -3.56 -8.25
CA THR A 146 -14.96 -4.19 -6.93
C THR A 146 -14.81 -5.70 -7.07
N PRO A 147 -14.27 -6.42 -6.07
CA PRO A 147 -14.17 -7.87 -6.10
C PRO A 147 -15.50 -8.60 -6.31
N ASP A 148 -16.62 -7.99 -5.88
CA ASP A 148 -17.95 -8.57 -5.98
C ASP A 148 -18.63 -8.26 -7.33
N ASN A 149 -18.09 -7.31 -8.11
CA ASN A 149 -18.60 -6.95 -9.42
C ASN A 149 -17.60 -7.43 -10.48
N PRO A 150 -17.94 -8.50 -11.24
CA PRO A 150 -17.01 -9.08 -12.19
C PRO A 150 -16.54 -8.02 -13.20
N HIS A 151 -15.25 -8.04 -13.47
CA HIS A 151 -14.61 -7.16 -14.44
C HIS A 151 -15.27 -7.26 -15.81
N THR A 152 -15.26 -6.15 -16.51
CA THR A 152 -15.83 -6.04 -17.86
C THR A 152 -14.89 -6.58 -18.95
N ILE A 153 -13.64 -6.83 -18.62
CA ILE A 153 -12.61 -7.28 -19.58
C ILE A 153 -12.27 -8.76 -19.38
N THR A 154 -11.96 -9.45 -20.48
CA THR A 154 -11.32 -10.76 -20.45
C THR A 154 -9.81 -10.55 -20.41
N PRO A 155 -9.12 -10.76 -19.28
CA PRO A 155 -7.74 -10.34 -19.15
C PRO A 155 -6.78 -11.25 -19.93
N TYR A 156 -5.82 -10.63 -20.62
CA TYR A 156 -4.66 -11.27 -21.20
C TYR A 156 -3.61 -11.62 -20.14
N ALA A 157 -3.47 -10.76 -19.13
CA ALA A 157 -2.61 -10.94 -17.98
C ALA A 157 -3.28 -10.45 -16.70
N THR A 158 -2.98 -11.14 -15.59
CA THR A 158 -3.46 -10.76 -14.25
C THR A 158 -2.31 -10.77 -13.26
N TYR A 159 -2.22 -9.72 -12.44
CA TYR A 159 -1.28 -9.60 -11.34
C TYR A 159 -2.02 -9.37 -10.03
N ARG A 160 -1.49 -9.92 -8.94
CA ARG A 160 -2.05 -9.78 -7.61
C ARG A 160 -1.06 -9.06 -6.71
N VAL A 161 -1.44 -7.90 -6.21
CA VAL A 161 -0.63 -7.12 -5.28
C VAL A 161 -1.18 -7.31 -3.87
N GLY A 162 -0.36 -7.76 -2.95
CA GLY A 162 -0.77 -8.04 -1.58
C GLY A 162 0.40 -8.40 -0.67
N LEU A 163 0.09 -8.77 0.57
CA LEU A 163 1.07 -9.20 1.57
C LEU A 163 1.18 -10.72 1.57
N TYR A 164 2.35 -11.24 1.25
CA TYR A 164 2.62 -12.67 1.17
C TYR A 164 3.62 -13.06 2.25
N PHE A 165 3.13 -13.72 3.29
CA PHE A 165 3.92 -14.16 4.44
C PHE A 165 4.59 -15.53 4.19
N GLY A 166 5.43 -15.96 5.15
CA GLY A 166 6.01 -17.30 5.15
C GLY A 166 7.08 -17.55 4.11
N GLY A 167 7.75 -16.51 3.61
CA GLY A 167 8.80 -16.67 2.60
C GLY A 167 8.25 -17.04 1.22
N ASP A 168 7.03 -16.64 0.90
CA ASP A 168 6.40 -16.88 -0.40
C ASP A 168 7.22 -16.27 -1.54
N THR A 169 7.84 -17.11 -2.35
CA THR A 169 8.59 -16.72 -3.57
C THR A 169 7.80 -16.95 -4.85
N THR A 170 6.56 -17.39 -4.75
CA THR A 170 5.63 -17.61 -5.86
C THR A 170 4.95 -16.31 -6.26
N ASN A 171 4.42 -15.57 -5.28
CA ASN A 171 3.61 -14.38 -5.51
C ASN A 171 4.41 -13.07 -5.40
N GLN A 172 5.60 -13.11 -4.82
CA GLN A 172 6.49 -11.95 -4.70
C GLN A 172 7.94 -12.36 -4.99
N PRO A 173 8.76 -11.51 -5.64
CA PRO A 173 10.16 -11.83 -5.89
C PRO A 173 11.05 -11.65 -4.66
N ILE A 174 10.61 -10.82 -3.71
CA ILE A 174 11.29 -10.52 -2.44
C ILE A 174 10.24 -10.33 -1.35
N ASP A 175 10.55 -10.75 -0.12
CA ASP A 175 9.65 -10.59 1.02
C ASP A 175 9.38 -9.10 1.27
N PHE A 176 8.10 -8.71 1.33
CA PHE A 176 7.67 -7.32 1.49
C PHE A 176 8.23 -6.66 2.74
N ARG A 177 8.55 -7.44 3.79
CA ARG A 177 9.13 -6.95 5.04
C ARG A 177 10.58 -6.47 4.89
N GLN A 178 11.27 -6.92 3.84
CA GLN A 178 12.65 -6.50 3.55
C GLN A 178 12.72 -5.21 2.72
N VAL A 179 11.69 -4.93 1.92
CA VAL A 179 11.68 -3.78 0.98
C VAL A 179 10.63 -2.73 1.32
N GLY A 180 9.76 -3.02 2.29
CA GLY A 180 8.59 -2.22 2.63
C GLY A 180 7.35 -2.69 1.88
N PHE A 181 6.22 -2.78 2.59
CA PHE A 181 5.00 -3.34 2.04
C PHE A 181 4.49 -2.58 0.79
N HIS A 182 4.67 -1.27 0.76
CA HIS A 182 4.28 -0.44 -0.38
C HIS A 182 5.19 -0.68 -1.59
N ARG A 183 6.52 -0.68 -1.39
CA ARG A 183 7.49 -0.90 -2.47
C ARG A 183 7.43 -2.31 -3.04
N SER A 184 6.96 -3.29 -2.26
CA SER A 184 6.78 -4.67 -2.74
C SER A 184 5.87 -4.74 -3.98
N ALA A 185 4.88 -3.83 -4.09
CA ALA A 185 4.04 -3.71 -5.28
C ALA A 185 4.86 -3.39 -6.53
N GLY A 186 5.88 -2.53 -6.42
CA GLY A 186 6.80 -2.23 -7.51
C GLY A 186 7.57 -3.48 -7.97
N TYR A 187 8.05 -4.28 -7.02
CA TYR A 187 8.75 -5.53 -7.33
C TYR A 187 7.81 -6.60 -7.93
N ILE A 188 6.59 -6.72 -7.40
CA ILE A 188 5.58 -7.64 -7.96
C ILE A 188 5.20 -7.27 -9.38
N LEU A 189 5.08 -5.98 -9.67
CA LEU A 189 4.68 -5.47 -10.98
C LEU A 189 5.88 -5.21 -11.93
N GLY A 190 7.12 -5.38 -11.47
CA GLY A 190 8.32 -5.15 -12.30
C GLY A 190 8.50 -3.68 -12.72
N VAL A 191 8.09 -2.74 -11.88
CA VAL A 191 8.24 -1.29 -12.10
C VAL A 191 9.15 -0.65 -11.07
N ASP A 192 9.58 0.59 -11.30
CA ASP A 192 10.41 1.35 -10.35
C ASP A 192 9.77 1.34 -8.94
N PRO A 193 10.44 0.77 -7.92
CA PRO A 193 9.91 0.65 -6.57
C PRO A 193 10.01 1.94 -5.74
N ARG A 194 10.44 3.07 -6.32
CA ARG A 194 10.51 4.35 -5.62
C ARG A 194 9.11 4.74 -5.13
N GLU A 195 9.01 5.16 -3.87
CA GLU A 195 7.74 5.59 -3.31
C GLU A 195 7.24 6.89 -3.94
N SER A 196 5.93 6.99 -4.07
CA SER A 196 5.22 8.22 -4.42
C SER A 196 3.80 8.16 -3.88
N PRO A 197 3.23 9.30 -3.47
CA PRO A 197 1.84 9.34 -3.06
C PRO A 197 0.89 9.17 -4.26
N VAL A 198 -0.33 8.75 -3.99
CA VAL A 198 -1.43 8.83 -4.96
C VAL A 198 -1.79 10.28 -5.26
N ARG A 199 -2.31 10.54 -6.45
CA ARG A 199 -2.93 11.84 -6.74
C ARG A 199 -4.31 11.90 -6.14
N LEU A 200 -4.63 13.03 -5.49
CA LEU A 200 -5.92 13.31 -4.88
C LEU A 200 -6.49 14.62 -5.42
N ASN A 201 -7.80 14.76 -5.31
CA ASN A 201 -8.43 16.06 -5.57
C ASN A 201 -8.24 16.98 -4.36
N LEU A 202 -7.42 18.01 -4.52
CA LEU A 202 -7.07 18.98 -3.48
C LEU A 202 -7.69 20.36 -3.74
N SER A 203 -8.71 20.45 -4.59
CA SER A 203 -9.29 21.74 -5.04
C SER A 203 -10.33 22.34 -4.09
N ALA A 204 -10.77 21.60 -3.06
CA ALA A 204 -11.78 22.09 -2.14
C ALA A 204 -11.28 23.31 -1.34
N PRO A 205 -12.09 24.34 -1.13
CA PRO A 205 -11.72 25.49 -0.33
C PRO A 205 -11.56 25.10 1.15
N ARG A 206 -10.78 25.91 1.87
CA ARG A 206 -10.62 25.78 3.31
C ARG A 206 -11.95 26.06 4.03
N SER A 207 -12.36 25.14 4.89
CA SER A 207 -13.62 25.24 5.64
C SER A 207 -13.45 25.73 7.08
N ILE A 208 -12.24 25.60 7.64
CA ILE A 208 -11.89 26.03 9.00
C ILE A 208 -10.83 27.12 8.90
N ASN A 209 -11.15 28.33 9.36
CA ASN A 209 -10.26 29.48 9.21
C ASN A 209 -9.07 29.47 10.19
N GLU A 210 -9.30 28.99 11.41
CA GLU A 210 -8.26 28.92 12.44
C GLU A 210 -7.19 27.88 12.09
N PRO A 211 -5.94 28.08 12.51
CA PRO A 211 -4.92 27.05 12.39
C PRO A 211 -5.32 25.77 13.14
N TYR A 212 -5.19 24.63 12.51
CA TYR A 212 -5.51 23.34 13.14
C TYR A 212 -4.54 22.25 12.74
N VAL A 213 -4.46 21.26 13.60
CA VAL A 213 -3.72 20.01 13.42
C VAL A 213 -4.71 18.86 13.49
N CYS A 214 -4.62 17.94 12.53
CA CYS A 214 -5.38 16.69 12.59
C CYS A 214 -4.56 15.62 13.33
N ILE A 215 -5.20 14.86 14.19
CA ILE A 215 -4.61 13.70 14.86
C ILE A 215 -5.41 12.45 14.59
N ALA A 216 -4.72 11.31 14.48
CA ALA A 216 -5.34 9.98 14.45
C ALA A 216 -4.63 9.07 15.47
N THR A 217 -5.42 8.54 16.40
CA THR A 217 -4.92 7.86 17.59
C THR A 217 -5.20 6.36 17.56
N GLN A 218 -5.93 5.87 16.55
CA GLN A 218 -6.42 4.50 16.46
C GLN A 218 -5.80 3.72 15.29
N SER A 219 -5.74 2.41 15.46
CA SER A 219 -5.28 1.48 14.43
C SER A 219 -5.94 0.11 14.60
N THR A 220 -5.63 -0.83 13.72
CA THR A 220 -6.22 -2.17 13.67
C THR A 220 -5.74 -3.13 14.77
N CYS A 221 -4.62 -2.85 15.43
CA CYS A 221 -4.14 -3.61 16.58
C CYS A 221 -3.41 -2.70 17.57
N GLN A 222 -3.43 -3.06 18.85
CA GLN A 222 -2.88 -2.24 19.94
C GLN A 222 -1.36 -2.01 19.82
N ALA A 223 -0.63 -2.91 19.20
CA ALA A 223 0.81 -2.73 18.98
C ALA A 223 1.16 -1.50 18.12
N LYS A 224 0.23 -1.04 17.28
CA LYS A 224 0.39 0.17 16.46
C LYS A 224 0.04 1.45 17.21
N TYR A 225 -0.69 1.38 18.32
CA TYR A 225 -1.06 2.55 19.11
C TYR A 225 0.15 3.15 19.80
N TRP A 226 0.08 4.44 20.07
CA TRP A 226 1.03 5.06 20.98
C TRP A 226 0.63 4.73 22.42
N ASN A 227 1.29 3.72 23.00
CA ASN A 227 0.91 3.13 24.27
C ASN A 227 1.46 3.89 25.51
N ASN A 228 1.90 5.14 25.35
CA ASN A 228 2.26 6.02 26.47
C ASN A 228 1.01 6.59 27.12
N GLY A 229 0.84 6.39 28.43
CA GLY A 229 -0.40 6.71 29.13
C GLY A 229 -0.77 8.19 29.19
N THR A 230 0.20 9.11 29.09
CA THR A 230 -0.01 10.56 29.13
C THR A 230 0.32 11.26 27.81
N GLY A 231 0.96 10.57 26.89
CA GLY A 231 1.54 11.15 25.69
C GLY A 231 0.56 11.98 24.86
N TRP A 232 -0.62 11.45 24.56
CA TRP A 232 -1.61 12.18 23.77
C TRP A 232 -2.14 13.43 24.48
N SER A 233 -2.41 13.36 25.78
CA SER A 233 -2.87 14.54 26.54
C SER A 233 -1.80 15.63 26.63
N GLU A 234 -0.54 15.25 26.80
CA GLU A 234 0.60 16.18 26.77
C GLU A 234 0.73 16.85 25.40
N VAL A 235 0.59 16.08 24.31
CA VAL A 235 0.68 16.60 22.92
C VAL A 235 -0.49 17.53 22.62
N VAL A 236 -1.72 17.17 22.98
CA VAL A 236 -2.89 18.02 22.74
C VAL A 236 -2.78 19.33 23.50
N ALA A 237 -2.37 19.29 24.77
CA ALA A 237 -2.15 20.50 25.57
C ALA A 237 -1.07 21.40 24.96
N HIS A 238 0.03 20.82 24.49
CA HIS A 238 1.12 21.53 23.84
C HIS A 238 0.66 22.20 22.52
N LEU A 239 -0.03 21.49 21.65
CA LEU A 239 -0.56 22.02 20.40
C LEU A 239 -1.50 23.22 20.66
N LYS A 240 -2.36 23.11 21.67
CA LYS A 240 -3.26 24.21 22.06
C LYS A 240 -2.48 25.42 22.58
N SER A 241 -1.38 25.23 23.31
CA SER A 241 -0.50 26.33 23.75
C SER A 241 0.20 27.01 22.59
N LEU A 242 0.42 26.34 21.47
CA LEU A 242 0.92 26.89 20.21
C LEU A 242 -0.16 27.59 19.37
N GLY A 243 -1.42 27.59 19.81
CA GLY A 243 -2.53 28.24 19.13
C GLY A 243 -3.27 27.37 18.10
N TYR A 244 -3.02 26.08 18.07
CA TYR A 244 -3.75 25.16 17.16
C TYR A 244 -5.04 24.64 17.78
N ARG A 245 -6.08 24.53 16.96
CA ARG A 245 -7.16 23.58 17.21
C ARG A 245 -6.65 22.17 16.95
N VAL A 246 -7.12 21.20 17.72
CA VAL A 246 -6.68 19.79 17.59
C VAL A 246 -7.88 18.91 17.26
N LEU A 247 -7.93 18.40 16.03
CA LEU A 247 -9.06 17.65 15.50
C LEU A 247 -8.71 16.14 15.46
N CYS A 248 -9.42 15.34 16.23
CA CYS A 248 -9.29 13.88 16.18
C CYS A 248 -10.16 13.31 15.06
N ILE A 249 -9.54 12.74 14.04
CA ILE A 249 -10.21 12.34 12.79
C ILE A 249 -10.32 10.82 12.60
N ASP A 250 -10.20 10.05 13.66
CA ASP A 250 -10.36 8.61 13.63
C ASP A 250 -11.75 8.16 13.13
N LEU A 251 -11.90 6.89 12.80
CA LEU A 251 -13.20 6.33 12.42
C LEU A 251 -14.18 6.29 13.58
N HIS A 252 -13.69 6.08 14.81
CA HIS A 252 -14.52 5.92 16.00
C HIS A 252 -14.06 6.87 17.11
N ALA A 253 -15.01 7.39 17.90
CA ALA A 253 -14.71 8.19 19.08
C ALA A 253 -13.99 7.35 20.17
N HIS A 254 -14.23 6.05 20.17
CA HIS A 254 -13.55 5.08 21.02
C HIS A 254 -13.41 3.75 20.27
N TYR A 255 -12.30 3.06 20.49
CA TYR A 255 -12.04 1.76 19.90
C TYR A 255 -11.17 0.90 20.81
N GLY A 256 -11.45 -0.40 20.85
CA GLY A 256 -10.70 -1.35 21.63
C GLY A 256 -11.32 -2.74 21.61
N GLN A 257 -10.71 -3.67 22.33
CA GLN A 257 -11.23 -5.02 22.51
C GLN A 257 -10.99 -5.51 23.95
N GLY A 258 -11.94 -6.27 24.47
CA GLY A 258 -11.87 -6.78 25.83
C GLY A 258 -11.88 -5.65 26.86
N PHE A 259 -10.81 -5.55 27.64
CA PHE A 259 -10.63 -4.52 28.67
C PHE A 259 -9.67 -3.40 28.24
N VAL A 260 -9.18 -3.41 26.99
CA VAL A 260 -8.30 -2.36 26.45
C VAL A 260 -9.10 -1.49 25.50
N TRP A 261 -9.33 -0.23 25.91
CA TRP A 261 -10.09 0.75 25.15
C TRP A 261 -9.30 2.06 25.00
N ASN A 262 -9.37 2.65 23.82
CA ASN A 262 -8.75 3.92 23.48
C ASN A 262 -9.85 4.93 23.12
N HIS A 263 -9.71 6.15 23.59
CA HIS A 263 -10.67 7.24 23.44
C HIS A 263 -10.02 8.45 22.76
N ILE A 264 -10.84 9.38 22.30
CA ILE A 264 -10.36 10.69 21.86
C ILE A 264 -9.56 11.31 23.02
N PRO A 265 -8.33 11.81 22.77
CA PRO A 265 -7.52 12.45 23.79
C PRO A 265 -8.22 13.66 24.40
N TRP A 266 -8.10 13.84 25.70
CA TRP A 266 -8.66 14.99 26.40
C TRP A 266 -8.20 16.31 25.77
N GLY A 267 -9.18 17.18 25.47
CA GLY A 267 -8.95 18.49 24.86
C GLY A 267 -8.87 18.51 23.35
N ALA A 268 -8.86 17.37 22.68
CA ALA A 268 -9.05 17.30 21.24
C ALA A 268 -10.56 17.40 20.90
N GLU A 269 -10.85 17.95 19.72
CA GLU A 269 -12.21 18.05 19.20
C GLU A 269 -12.60 16.78 18.46
N ASP A 270 -13.84 16.35 18.63
CA ASP A 270 -14.37 15.14 17.97
C ASP A 270 -14.74 15.44 16.50
N PHE A 271 -13.91 14.96 15.59
CA PHE A 271 -14.13 14.91 14.16
C PHE A 271 -14.15 13.46 13.65
N THR A 272 -14.43 12.52 14.53
CA THR A 272 -14.53 11.09 14.20
C THR A 272 -15.79 10.77 13.41
N GLY A 273 -15.86 9.57 12.87
CA GLY A 273 -17.02 9.04 12.17
C GLY A 273 -16.73 8.55 10.77
N LYS A 274 -17.67 7.80 10.22
CA LYS A 274 -17.61 7.33 8.84
C LYS A 274 -18.10 8.45 7.92
N ILE A 275 -17.18 9.15 7.29
CA ILE A 275 -17.45 10.16 6.26
C ILE A 275 -16.75 9.77 4.95
N PRO A 276 -17.16 10.29 3.79
CA PRO A 276 -16.46 10.08 2.53
C PRO A 276 -14.97 10.42 2.64
N LEU A 277 -14.09 9.60 2.06
CA LEU A 277 -12.65 9.82 2.13
C LEU A 277 -12.22 11.16 1.53
N GLN A 278 -12.92 11.66 0.51
CA GLN A 278 -12.66 12.96 -0.07
C GLN A 278 -12.86 14.10 0.94
N GLU A 279 -13.83 13.99 1.84
CA GLU A 279 -14.02 14.99 2.92
C GLU A 279 -12.87 14.94 3.93
N ARG A 280 -12.33 13.74 4.24
CA ARG A 280 -11.09 13.59 5.01
C ARG A 280 -9.89 14.23 4.33
N VAL A 281 -9.77 14.03 3.01
CA VAL A 281 -8.72 14.66 2.20
C VAL A 281 -8.82 16.18 2.27
N ASN A 282 -10.02 16.75 2.12
CA ASN A 282 -10.23 18.19 2.20
C ASN A 282 -9.83 18.75 3.56
N LEU A 283 -10.19 18.06 4.65
CA LEU A 283 -9.82 18.45 6.00
C LEU A 283 -8.30 18.34 6.22
N LEU A 284 -7.67 17.27 5.77
CA LEU A 284 -6.23 17.05 5.89
C LEU A 284 -5.44 18.07 5.07
N HIS A 285 -5.83 18.34 3.83
CA HIS A 285 -5.10 19.25 2.93
C HIS A 285 -4.92 20.66 3.51
N HIS A 286 -5.86 21.13 4.31
CA HIS A 286 -5.85 22.44 4.93
C HIS A 286 -5.32 22.46 6.36
N ALA A 287 -4.98 21.30 6.93
CA ALA A 287 -4.34 21.21 8.24
C ALA A 287 -2.90 21.75 8.18
N SER A 288 -2.43 22.34 9.26
CA SER A 288 -1.02 22.76 9.35
C SER A 288 -0.06 21.59 9.27
N PHE A 289 -0.42 20.47 9.89
CA PHE A 289 0.24 19.17 9.80
C PHE A 289 -0.67 18.08 10.40
N PHE A 290 -0.23 16.87 10.30
CA PHE A 290 -0.91 15.69 10.86
C PHE A 290 0.00 14.98 11.85
N ILE A 291 -0.58 14.42 12.92
CA ILE A 291 0.12 13.54 13.85
C ILE A 291 -0.64 12.21 13.91
N GLY A 292 0.05 11.13 13.67
CA GLY A 292 -0.58 9.81 13.69
C GLY A 292 0.38 8.65 13.87
N LEU A 293 -0.18 7.48 13.66
CA LEU A 293 0.43 6.18 13.87
C LEU A 293 0.80 5.55 12.51
N SER A 294 1.45 4.40 12.53
CA SER A 294 1.60 3.54 11.34
C SER A 294 0.25 2.98 10.89
N SER A 295 -0.59 3.81 10.28
CA SER A 295 -2.00 3.52 9.94
C SER A 295 -2.43 4.24 8.66
N GLY A 296 -3.61 3.86 8.12
CA GLY A 296 -4.12 4.36 6.85
C GLY A 296 -4.31 5.88 6.78
N LEU A 297 -4.71 6.55 7.88
CA LEU A 297 -4.87 8.00 7.91
C LEU A 297 -3.54 8.74 7.78
N SER A 298 -2.42 8.18 8.24
CA SER A 298 -1.09 8.74 8.01
C SER A 298 -0.70 8.69 6.53
N TRP A 299 -1.04 7.60 5.82
CA TRP A 299 -0.85 7.49 4.38
C TRP A 299 -1.73 8.48 3.61
N LEU A 300 -2.98 8.69 4.04
CA LEU A 300 -3.88 9.66 3.44
C LEU A 300 -3.36 11.09 3.65
N ALA A 301 -2.89 11.41 4.86
CA ALA A 301 -2.30 12.72 5.17
C ALA A 301 -1.04 12.97 4.33
N TRP A 302 -0.14 11.99 4.22
CA TRP A 302 1.03 12.08 3.35
C TRP A 302 0.66 12.36 1.89
N ALA A 303 -0.41 11.73 1.39
CA ALA A 303 -0.89 11.94 0.04
C ALA A 303 -1.52 13.34 -0.20
N THR A 304 -1.87 14.08 0.85
CA THR A 304 -2.30 15.48 0.74
C THR A 304 -1.13 16.48 0.76
N HIS A 305 0.11 15.99 0.83
CA HIS A 305 1.34 16.77 0.85
C HIS A 305 1.55 17.67 2.07
N ILE A 306 0.83 17.44 3.16
CA ILE A 306 1.09 18.12 4.43
C ILE A 306 2.19 17.39 5.23
N PRO A 307 2.90 18.07 6.14
CA PRO A 307 3.84 17.40 7.03
C PRO A 307 3.14 16.35 7.91
N VAL A 308 3.76 15.19 8.07
CA VAL A 308 3.25 14.09 8.90
C VAL A 308 4.24 13.78 10.02
N VAL A 309 3.85 14.02 11.26
CA VAL A 309 4.53 13.50 12.44
C VAL A 309 4.06 12.09 12.69
N LEU A 310 4.96 11.12 12.51
CA LEU A 310 4.65 9.69 12.57
C LEU A 310 5.22 9.06 13.83
N ILE A 311 4.36 8.61 14.74
CA ILE A 311 4.74 7.88 15.94
C ILE A 311 4.67 6.39 15.61
N SER A 312 5.81 5.72 15.61
CA SER A 312 5.91 4.33 15.16
C SER A 312 6.89 3.52 16.01
N GLY A 313 6.64 2.24 16.16
CA GLY A 313 7.48 1.28 16.84
C GLY A 313 7.18 -0.15 16.39
N PHE A 314 5.98 -0.40 15.90
CA PHE A 314 5.53 -1.67 15.33
C PHE A 314 6.22 -1.98 14.00
N THR A 315 6.39 -0.99 13.14
CA THR A 315 7.05 -1.02 11.84
C THR A 315 8.42 -0.37 11.88
N LEU A 316 9.33 -0.80 11.01
CA LEU A 316 10.57 -0.10 10.70
C LEU A 316 10.35 0.96 9.61
N PRO A 317 11.27 1.92 9.43
CA PRO A 317 11.15 2.98 8.41
C PRO A 317 10.95 2.43 6.99
N VAL A 318 11.44 1.23 6.69
CA VAL A 318 11.31 0.61 5.37
C VAL A 318 9.86 0.34 4.99
N SER A 319 9.00 0.05 5.95
CA SER A 319 7.57 -0.23 5.75
C SER A 319 6.67 0.99 5.94
N GLU A 320 7.23 2.19 5.91
CA GLU A 320 6.49 3.44 6.01
C GLU A 320 6.93 4.40 4.90
N PHE A 321 6.08 5.35 4.53
CA PHE A 321 6.49 6.44 3.66
C PHE A 321 7.54 7.31 4.36
N TYR A 322 8.38 7.96 3.59
CA TYR A 322 9.39 8.85 4.15
C TYR A 322 8.73 10.10 4.75
N THR A 323 9.09 10.40 6.00
CA THR A 323 8.85 11.67 6.67
C THR A 323 10.05 12.01 7.56
N PRO A 324 10.55 13.26 7.55
CA PRO A 324 11.62 13.69 8.45
C PRO A 324 11.15 13.79 9.92
N TRP A 325 9.83 13.72 10.13
CA TRP A 325 9.18 13.88 11.44
C TRP A 325 8.77 12.54 12.08
N ARG A 326 9.45 11.45 11.72
CA ARG A 326 9.21 10.13 12.31
C ARG A 326 9.84 10.01 13.69
N ILE A 327 9.09 9.48 14.65
CA ILE A 327 9.49 9.28 16.04
C ILE A 327 9.41 7.80 16.37
N PHE A 328 10.49 7.23 16.86
CA PHE A 328 10.54 5.87 17.36
C PHE A 328 11.58 5.72 18.47
N SER A 329 11.47 4.62 19.25
CA SER A 329 12.45 4.30 20.29
C SER A 329 13.43 3.26 19.76
N SER A 330 14.68 3.64 19.57
CA SER A 330 15.76 2.74 19.07
C SER A 330 16.36 1.86 20.16
N HIS A 331 16.19 2.20 21.43
CA HIS A 331 16.73 1.47 22.58
C HIS A 331 15.75 0.50 23.22
N GLY A 332 14.48 0.51 22.77
CA GLY A 332 13.46 -0.45 23.14
C GLY A 332 13.24 -1.52 22.06
N CYS A 333 12.36 -2.47 22.34
CA CYS A 333 11.88 -3.41 21.33
C CYS A 333 11.14 -2.64 20.22
N ASN A 334 11.30 -3.05 18.96
CA ASN A 334 10.62 -2.44 17.82
C ASN A 334 10.58 -3.39 16.60
N GLY A 335 9.87 -3.00 15.53
CA GLY A 335 9.94 -3.62 14.21
C GLY A 335 9.40 -5.05 14.13
N CYS A 336 8.44 -5.45 14.95
CA CYS A 336 7.87 -6.81 14.89
C CYS A 336 7.16 -7.10 13.57
N TRP A 337 6.61 -6.10 12.90
CA TRP A 337 6.01 -6.24 11.58
C TRP A 337 7.00 -6.67 10.51
N ASP A 338 8.21 -6.12 10.57
CA ASP A 338 9.25 -6.33 9.55
C ASP A 338 10.16 -7.52 9.89
N ASP A 339 9.92 -8.22 11.00
CA ASP A 339 10.65 -9.43 11.37
C ASP A 339 10.10 -10.64 10.61
N THR A 340 10.89 -11.14 9.65
CA THR A 340 10.50 -12.27 8.78
C THR A 340 10.32 -13.59 9.55
N SER A 341 10.84 -13.69 10.77
CA SER A 341 10.65 -14.87 11.63
C SER A 341 9.29 -14.88 12.36
N LEU A 342 8.56 -13.76 12.34
CA LEU A 342 7.29 -13.59 13.01
C LEU A 342 6.14 -13.59 12.00
N ASN A 343 5.01 -14.16 12.39
CA ASN A 343 3.76 -14.07 11.63
C ASN A 343 2.78 -13.17 12.38
N PHE A 344 2.25 -12.16 11.68
CA PHE A 344 1.25 -11.28 12.25
C PHE A 344 -0.08 -12.01 12.40
N ASP A 345 -0.64 -12.03 13.61
CA ASP A 345 -1.96 -12.57 13.88
C ASP A 345 -3.02 -11.47 13.83
N HIS A 346 -3.77 -11.38 12.73
CA HIS A 346 -4.85 -10.42 12.54
C HIS A 346 -6.02 -10.58 13.52
N LYS A 347 -6.14 -11.72 14.22
CA LYS A 347 -7.20 -11.99 15.19
C LYS A 347 -6.81 -11.57 16.60
N ASP A 348 -5.54 -11.36 16.86
CA ASP A 348 -5.03 -10.94 18.16
C ASP A 348 -4.87 -9.41 18.22
N PHE A 349 -5.88 -8.71 18.72
CA PHE A 349 -5.80 -7.24 18.88
C PHE A 349 -4.63 -6.81 19.78
N LEU A 350 -4.25 -7.64 20.76
CA LEU A 350 -3.14 -7.39 21.68
C LEU A 350 -1.83 -8.06 21.21
N TRP A 351 -1.68 -8.35 19.93
CA TRP A 351 -0.50 -9.00 19.37
C TRP A 351 0.77 -8.22 19.72
N CYS A 352 1.65 -8.89 20.44
CA CYS A 352 2.97 -8.42 20.84
C CYS A 352 3.86 -9.66 20.98
N PRO A 353 4.39 -10.23 19.90
CA PRO A 353 4.93 -11.59 19.84
C PRO A 353 6.12 -11.79 20.77
N ARG A 354 6.90 -10.73 21.04
CA ARG A 354 8.08 -10.81 21.90
C ARG A 354 7.81 -10.57 23.37
N HIS A 355 6.76 -9.80 23.73
CA HIS A 355 6.57 -9.32 25.09
C HIS A 355 5.10 -9.36 25.60
N LYS A 356 4.21 -10.06 24.89
CA LYS A 356 2.80 -10.21 25.35
C LYS A 356 2.73 -10.72 26.77
N ASN A 357 1.86 -10.13 27.59
CA ASN A 357 1.65 -10.47 29.01
C ASN A 357 2.88 -10.26 29.91
N THR A 358 3.82 -9.42 29.52
CA THR A 358 4.97 -9.02 30.34
C THR A 358 4.94 -7.51 30.63
N PRO A 359 5.71 -7.01 31.61
CA PRO A 359 5.86 -5.56 31.81
C PRO A 359 6.43 -4.79 30.63
N ARG A 360 7.01 -5.49 29.64
CA ARG A 360 7.56 -4.91 28.42
C ARG A 360 6.57 -4.87 27.24
N GLN A 361 5.34 -5.32 27.43
CA GLN A 361 4.33 -5.32 26.36
C GLN A 361 4.14 -3.92 25.79
N PHE A 362 4.20 -3.81 24.45
CA PHE A 362 4.10 -2.56 23.69
C PHE A 362 5.18 -1.51 24.03
N GLU A 363 6.31 -1.91 24.60
CA GLU A 363 7.37 -0.94 24.94
C GLU A 363 7.88 -0.14 23.74
N CYS A 364 7.77 -0.70 22.53
CA CYS A 364 8.16 -0.04 21.28
C CYS A 364 7.53 1.36 21.08
N THR A 365 6.32 1.56 21.56
CA THR A 365 5.64 2.87 21.53
C THR A 365 5.42 3.46 22.93
N ARG A 366 5.35 2.63 23.98
CA ARG A 366 5.19 3.10 25.35
C ARG A 366 6.37 3.94 25.83
N LEU A 367 7.58 3.65 25.39
CA LEU A 367 8.80 4.39 25.75
C LEU A 367 8.94 5.73 25.03
N ILE A 368 8.15 5.98 23.98
CA ILE A 368 8.09 7.29 23.33
C ILE A 368 7.31 8.23 24.27
N THR A 369 7.98 9.29 24.73
CA THR A 369 7.38 10.24 25.69
C THR A 369 6.69 11.40 24.97
N GLY A 370 5.70 12.04 25.63
CA GLY A 370 5.10 13.28 25.12
C GLY A 370 6.13 14.38 24.90
N LYS A 371 7.14 14.48 25.77
CA LYS A 371 8.26 15.42 25.60
C LYS A 371 9.05 15.20 24.28
N GLN A 372 9.30 13.95 23.90
CA GLN A 372 9.98 13.66 22.63
C GLN A 372 9.12 14.10 21.42
N VAL A 373 7.82 13.80 21.47
CA VAL A 373 6.88 14.20 20.41
C VAL A 373 6.76 15.72 20.34
N ASN A 374 6.61 16.41 21.47
CA ASN A 374 6.55 17.87 21.54
C ASN A 374 7.82 18.52 20.98
N GLY A 375 8.99 17.95 21.26
CA GLY A 375 10.26 18.47 20.68
C GLY A 375 10.34 18.34 19.15
N VAL A 376 9.67 17.37 18.55
CA VAL A 376 9.53 17.26 17.08
C VAL A 376 8.50 18.27 16.57
N ILE A 377 7.38 18.44 17.28
CA ILE A 377 6.36 19.45 16.96
C ILE A 377 6.96 20.86 16.98
N ASP A 378 7.77 21.20 17.97
CA ASP A 378 8.41 22.52 18.06
C ASP A 378 9.31 22.81 16.87
N LYS A 379 10.10 21.83 16.43
CA LYS A 379 10.95 21.95 15.22
C LYS A 379 10.11 22.13 13.96
N LEU A 380 9.03 21.36 13.82
CA LEU A 380 8.12 21.48 12.69
C LEU A 380 7.42 22.83 12.68
N HIS A 381 6.89 23.26 13.84
CA HIS A 381 6.23 24.56 14.00
C HIS A 381 7.14 25.71 13.62
N ALA A 382 8.40 25.72 14.08
CA ALA A 382 9.40 26.72 13.71
C ALA A 382 9.68 26.73 12.20
N SER A 383 9.83 25.56 11.59
CA SER A 383 10.03 25.42 10.13
C SER A 383 8.87 25.99 9.32
N LEU A 384 7.62 25.75 9.74
CA LEU A 384 6.43 26.31 9.08
C LEU A 384 6.36 27.84 9.20
N ALA A 385 6.74 28.40 10.37
CA ALA A 385 6.80 29.85 10.58
C ALA A 385 7.87 30.53 9.68
N GLU A 386 9.03 29.90 9.52
CA GLU A 386 10.08 30.37 8.62
C GLU A 386 9.63 30.36 7.14
N GLN A 387 9.00 29.30 6.69
CA GLN A 387 8.46 29.19 5.31
C GLN A 387 7.42 30.29 5.03
N SER A 388 6.53 30.55 5.99
CA SER A 388 5.53 31.61 5.87
C SER A 388 6.14 32.99 5.79
N SER A 389 7.21 33.26 6.52
CA SER A 389 7.93 34.54 6.50
C SER A 389 8.69 34.77 5.19
N ILE A 390 9.28 33.70 4.62
CA ILE A 390 9.98 33.76 3.32
C ILE A 390 8.95 33.99 2.20
N GLY A 391 7.82 33.31 2.20
CA GLY A 391 6.75 33.51 1.22
C GLY A 391 6.18 34.94 1.22
N MET A 392 6.03 35.56 2.38
CA MET A 392 5.63 36.96 2.49
C MET A 392 6.69 37.93 1.98
N ASN A 393 7.97 37.61 2.12
CA ASN A 393 9.05 38.44 1.57
C ASN A 393 9.09 38.40 0.03
N TYR A 394 8.87 37.24 -0.59
CA TYR A 394 8.82 37.14 -2.04
C TYR A 394 7.62 37.88 -2.67
N SER A 395 6.46 37.90 -2.00
CA SER A 395 5.28 38.65 -2.47
C SER A 395 5.45 40.19 -2.37
N ARG A 396 6.37 40.67 -1.52
CA ARG A 396 6.71 42.11 -1.46
C ARG A 396 7.64 42.57 -2.57
N TRP A 397 8.45 41.66 -3.15
CA TRP A 397 9.40 42.00 -4.23
C TRP A 397 8.81 41.81 -5.63
N SER A 398 7.65 41.18 -5.75
CA SER A 398 6.98 41.00 -7.05
C SER A 398 5.97 42.11 -7.40
N ASN A 399 5.81 43.12 -6.53
CA ASN A 399 4.94 44.29 -6.72
C ASN A 399 5.70 45.64 -6.84
N GLU A 400 7.01 45.60 -7.02
CA GLU A 400 7.85 46.72 -7.46
C GLU A 400 8.42 46.40 -8.88
#